data_27c9b76904208d707d23c573c58317f5
#
_entry.id   27c9b76904208d707d23c573c58317f5
#
_cell.length_a   1.000
_cell.length_b   1.000
_cell.length_c   1.000
_cell.angle_alpha   90.00
_cell.angle_beta   90.00
_cell.angle_gamma   90.00
#
_symmetry.space_group_name_H-M   'P 1'
#
loop_
_entity.id
_entity.type
_entity.pdbx_description
1 polymer ?
#
loop_
_entity_poly.entity_id
_entity_poly.type
_entity_poly.pdbx_seq_one_letter_code
_entity_poly.pdbx_strand_id
1 'polypeptide(L)'
;HELMDAVTGMHRRSDERIDWNYVYNSPQPFNINALGPKALKVKEKIDGYVPSASEKIFKSRLEKKMASMKEELLKAMEADEETYNGWRSLVDLAGEVLKGKIDAYFEVINELRPLDDLLEFGVDFEFGSNSSDTMHVEYVADSAGAVPFFFFSLSKTGRLQKTNHSKSQHNELISIHIASSAIRIAKDMFALLPVEKTVVHIVDNYINELISKKERVTV
;
A
#
# COMPACT_ATOMS: atom_id res chain seq x y z
N HIS A 1 -9.44 -23.06 -9.86
CA HIS A 1 -9.27 -21.99 -10.87
C HIS A 1 -8.74 -20.71 -10.23
N GLU A 2 -9.37 -20.20 -9.16
CA GLU A 2 -8.98 -18.92 -8.55
C GLU A 2 -7.52 -18.85 -8.09
N LEU A 3 -6.99 -19.90 -7.44
CA LEU A 3 -5.59 -19.93 -6.98
C LEU A 3 -4.62 -19.91 -8.18
N MET A 4 -4.90 -20.68 -9.22
CA MET A 4 -4.06 -20.71 -10.43
C MET A 4 -4.08 -19.36 -11.16
N ASP A 5 -5.25 -18.73 -11.26
CA ASP A 5 -5.38 -17.39 -11.84
C ASP A 5 -4.67 -16.33 -10.98
N ALA A 6 -4.68 -16.46 -9.65
CA ALA A 6 -3.93 -15.61 -8.75
C ALA A 6 -2.42 -15.75 -8.96
N VAL A 7 -1.90 -16.99 -8.98
CA VAL A 7 -0.47 -17.29 -9.09
C VAL A 7 0.11 -16.94 -10.46
N THR A 8 -0.65 -17.15 -11.56
CA THR A 8 -0.18 -16.90 -12.92
C THR A 8 -0.60 -15.55 -13.49
N GLY A 9 -1.54 -14.87 -12.83
CA GLY A 9 -2.13 -13.61 -13.27
C GLY A 9 -1.69 -12.37 -12.50
N MET A 10 -0.66 -12.47 -11.63
CA MET A 10 -0.18 -11.36 -10.79
C MET A 10 0.15 -10.09 -11.58
N HIS A 11 0.73 -10.25 -12.77
CA HIS A 11 1.07 -9.14 -13.67
C HIS A 11 -0.13 -8.32 -14.15
N ARG A 12 -1.36 -8.81 -13.97
CA ARG A 12 -2.59 -8.08 -14.32
C ARG A 12 -2.99 -7.07 -13.24
N ARG A 13 -2.48 -7.22 -12.04
CA ARG A 13 -2.65 -6.28 -10.94
C ARG A 13 -1.48 -5.31 -10.96
N SER A 14 -1.71 -4.08 -10.59
CA SER A 14 -0.67 -3.09 -10.30
C SER A 14 -1.33 -1.94 -9.58
N ASP A 15 -0.55 -1.21 -8.81
CA ASP A 15 -0.99 0.01 -8.19
C ASP A 15 -1.29 1.10 -9.24
N GLU A 16 -2.11 2.07 -8.85
CA GLU A 16 -2.35 3.25 -9.67
C GLU A 16 -1.10 4.14 -9.69
N ARG A 17 -0.83 4.75 -10.84
CA ARG A 17 0.32 5.63 -11.00
C ARG A 17 0.15 6.90 -10.19
N ILE A 18 1.14 7.23 -9.37
CA ILE A 18 1.20 8.48 -8.64
C ILE A 18 1.75 9.59 -9.55
N ASP A 19 0.98 10.67 -9.69
CA ASP A 19 1.47 11.90 -10.31
C ASP A 19 2.08 12.80 -9.23
N TRP A 20 3.38 12.65 -9.01
CA TRP A 20 4.12 13.43 -8.01
C TRP A 20 4.10 14.93 -8.28
N ASN A 21 4.00 15.37 -9.54
CA ASN A 21 3.85 16.79 -9.87
C ASN A 21 2.49 17.32 -9.42
N TYR A 22 1.43 16.53 -9.60
CA TYR A 22 0.11 16.89 -9.10
C TYR A 22 0.09 16.96 -7.56
N VAL A 23 0.70 16.00 -6.88
CA VAL A 23 0.79 15.98 -5.41
C VAL A 23 1.57 17.21 -4.92
N TYR A 24 2.75 17.48 -5.50
CA TYR A 24 3.60 18.61 -5.14
C TYR A 24 2.91 19.96 -5.31
N ASN A 25 2.12 20.12 -6.37
CA ASN A 25 1.39 21.36 -6.66
C ASN A 25 -0.04 21.38 -6.08
N SER A 26 -0.38 20.43 -5.22
CA SER A 26 -1.71 20.39 -4.62
C SER A 26 -1.97 21.63 -3.74
N PRO A 27 -3.15 22.26 -3.84
CA PRO A 27 -3.45 23.45 -3.07
C PRO A 27 -3.57 23.14 -1.58
N GLN A 28 -3.24 24.12 -0.74
CA GLN A 28 -3.46 24.01 0.70
C GLN A 28 -4.92 23.69 0.99
N PRO A 29 -5.21 22.76 1.92
CA PRO A 29 -6.60 22.40 2.26
C PRO A 29 -7.38 23.57 2.86
N PHE A 30 -6.70 24.49 3.53
CA PHE A 30 -7.22 25.75 4.04
C PHE A 30 -6.07 26.68 4.48
N ASN A 31 -6.37 27.93 4.78
CA ASN A 31 -5.36 28.89 5.28
C ASN A 31 -5.01 28.56 6.73
N ILE A 32 -3.75 28.19 7.01
CA ILE A 32 -3.26 27.83 8.36
C ILE A 32 -3.40 28.98 9.38
N ASN A 33 -3.42 30.24 8.93
CA ASN A 33 -3.59 31.41 9.80
C ASN A 33 -5.07 31.71 10.14
N ALA A 34 -6.01 30.87 9.70
CA ALA A 34 -7.42 30.95 9.99
C ALA A 34 -7.91 29.64 10.63
N LEU A 35 -9.13 29.64 11.17
CA LEU A 35 -9.75 28.41 11.62
C LEU A 35 -9.97 27.48 10.42
N GLY A 36 -9.61 26.22 10.61
CA GLY A 36 -9.88 25.20 9.61
C GLY A 36 -11.38 24.87 9.49
N PRO A 37 -11.77 24.11 8.46
CA PRO A 37 -13.18 23.90 8.13
C PRO A 37 -13.97 23.17 9.23
N LYS A 38 -13.33 22.27 9.99
CA LYS A 38 -13.98 21.54 11.10
C LYS A 38 -14.20 22.49 12.28
N ALA A 39 -13.16 23.24 12.66
CA ALA A 39 -13.20 24.21 13.74
C ALA A 39 -14.19 25.36 13.44
N LEU A 40 -14.26 25.83 12.19
CA LEU A 40 -15.18 26.85 11.74
C LEU A 40 -16.64 26.40 11.93
N LYS A 41 -16.99 25.19 11.53
CA LYS A 41 -18.34 24.61 11.73
C LYS A 41 -18.74 24.57 13.21
N VAL A 42 -17.80 24.18 14.08
CA VAL A 42 -18.07 24.13 15.53
C VAL A 42 -18.21 25.55 16.09
N LYS A 43 -17.38 26.49 15.65
CA LYS A 43 -17.47 27.87 16.06
C LYS A 43 -18.82 28.50 15.65
N GLU A 44 -19.29 28.32 14.43
CA GLU A 44 -20.60 28.78 13.96
C GLU A 44 -21.73 28.23 14.86
N LYS A 45 -21.63 26.96 15.27
CA LYS A 45 -22.56 26.30 16.21
C LYS A 45 -22.51 26.92 17.60
N ILE A 46 -21.35 27.34 18.07
CA ILE A 46 -21.16 28.03 19.34
C ILE A 46 -21.72 29.46 19.26
N ASP A 47 -21.39 30.18 18.21
CA ASP A 47 -21.81 31.57 18.00
C ASP A 47 -23.34 31.63 17.81
N GLY A 48 -23.96 30.66 17.20
CA GLY A 48 -25.42 30.55 17.02
C GLY A 48 -26.15 29.93 18.22
N TYR A 49 -25.43 29.54 19.30
CA TYR A 49 -26.04 28.86 20.43
C TYR A 49 -26.89 29.84 21.28
N VAL A 50 -28.17 29.52 21.44
CA VAL A 50 -29.09 30.23 22.32
C VAL A 50 -29.43 29.35 23.52
N PRO A 51 -29.04 29.74 24.76
CA PRO A 51 -29.36 28.98 25.94
C PRO A 51 -30.87 28.80 26.16
N SER A 52 -31.31 27.59 26.47
CA SER A 52 -32.69 27.28 26.82
C SER A 52 -33.12 27.97 28.15
N ALA A 53 -34.43 28.07 28.41
CA ALA A 53 -34.94 28.65 29.66
C ALA A 53 -34.40 27.90 30.91
N SER A 54 -34.24 26.59 30.86
CA SER A 54 -33.67 25.81 31.96
C SER A 54 -32.17 26.08 32.17
N GLU A 55 -31.40 26.33 31.14
CA GLU A 55 -29.96 26.66 31.22
C GLU A 55 -29.74 28.06 31.71
N LYS A 56 -30.66 28.99 31.43
CA LYS A 56 -30.64 30.37 31.99
C LYS A 56 -30.88 30.36 33.50
N ILE A 57 -31.71 29.44 34.01
CA ILE A 57 -32.00 29.30 35.44
C ILE A 57 -30.87 28.56 36.14
N PHE A 58 -30.37 27.46 35.56
CA PHE A 58 -29.35 26.62 36.15
C PHE A 58 -27.97 26.93 35.55
N LYS A 59 -27.23 27.89 36.07
CA LYS A 59 -25.92 28.32 35.61
C LYS A 59 -24.93 27.16 35.43
N SER A 60 -24.94 26.16 36.34
CA SER A 60 -24.05 24.99 36.25
C SER A 60 -24.29 24.14 35.01
N ARG A 61 -25.53 24.08 34.46
CA ARG A 61 -25.86 23.41 33.21
C ARG A 61 -25.32 24.17 32.00
N LEU A 62 -25.45 25.49 32.02
CA LEU A 62 -24.91 26.36 30.98
C LEU A 62 -23.37 26.27 30.93
N GLU A 63 -22.71 26.32 32.10
CA GLU A 63 -21.25 26.18 32.21
C GLU A 63 -20.76 24.83 31.67
N LYS A 64 -21.40 23.72 32.04
CA LYS A 64 -21.09 22.39 31.48
C LYS A 64 -21.28 22.33 29.98
N LYS A 65 -22.36 22.92 29.46
CA LYS A 65 -22.63 22.97 28.03
C LYS A 65 -21.56 23.77 27.29
N MET A 66 -21.22 24.95 27.79
CA MET A 66 -20.15 25.78 27.22
C MET A 66 -18.77 25.11 27.29
N ALA A 67 -18.46 24.42 28.39
CA ALA A 67 -17.23 23.63 28.51
C ALA A 67 -17.18 22.49 27.47
N SER A 68 -18.28 21.76 27.29
CA SER A 68 -18.38 20.71 26.26
C SER A 68 -18.21 21.27 24.83
N MET A 69 -18.81 22.42 24.53
CA MET A 69 -18.67 23.05 23.21
C MET A 69 -17.24 23.56 22.97
N LYS A 70 -16.56 24.07 24.02
CA LYS A 70 -15.16 24.46 23.95
C LYS A 70 -14.24 23.27 23.71
N GLU A 71 -14.50 22.14 24.36
CA GLU A 71 -13.78 20.89 24.12
C GLU A 71 -13.99 20.38 22.69
N GLU A 72 -15.24 20.44 22.17
CA GLU A 72 -15.56 20.08 20.78
C GLU A 72 -14.77 20.96 19.79
N LEU A 73 -14.64 22.27 20.09
CA LEU A 73 -13.85 23.19 19.27
C LEU A 73 -12.36 22.84 19.27
N LEU A 74 -11.79 22.55 20.43
CA LEU A 74 -10.37 22.16 20.53
C LEU A 74 -10.10 20.88 19.72
N LYS A 75 -10.93 19.86 19.86
CA LYS A 75 -10.81 18.63 19.06
C LYS A 75 -10.94 18.86 17.56
N ALA A 76 -11.81 19.79 17.17
CA ALA A 76 -11.96 20.16 15.75
C ALA A 76 -10.72 20.91 15.24
N MET A 77 -10.10 21.77 16.06
CA MET A 77 -8.85 22.46 15.70
C MET A 77 -7.70 21.48 15.55
N GLU A 78 -7.53 20.54 16.49
CA GLU A 78 -6.53 19.46 16.41
C GLU A 78 -6.71 18.62 15.13
N ALA A 79 -7.95 18.24 14.81
CA ALA A 79 -8.25 17.47 13.60
C ALA A 79 -8.04 18.26 12.29
N ASP A 80 -8.17 19.58 12.30
CA ASP A 80 -7.81 20.45 11.18
C ASP A 80 -6.28 20.56 11.06
N GLU A 81 -5.57 20.72 12.18
CA GLU A 81 -4.11 20.75 12.21
C GLU A 81 -3.49 19.44 11.67
N GLU A 82 -4.01 18.30 12.09
CA GLU A 82 -3.61 16.99 11.54
C GLU A 82 -3.82 16.91 10.02
N THR A 83 -4.96 17.42 9.53
CA THR A 83 -5.26 17.45 8.10
C THR A 83 -4.26 18.32 7.33
N TYR A 84 -3.90 19.49 7.88
CA TYR A 84 -2.93 20.40 7.28
C TYR A 84 -1.52 19.80 7.29
N ASN A 85 -1.10 19.24 8.43
CA ASN A 85 0.22 18.62 8.59
C ASN A 85 0.36 17.41 7.67
N GLY A 86 -0.66 16.57 7.54
CA GLY A 86 -0.67 15.45 6.59
C GLY A 86 -0.50 15.90 5.13
N TRP A 87 -1.24 16.93 4.72
CA TRP A 87 -1.06 17.53 3.39
C TRP A 87 0.37 18.07 3.20
N ARG A 88 0.90 18.79 4.18
CA ARG A 88 2.24 19.38 4.11
C ARG A 88 3.31 18.30 4.00
N SER A 89 3.26 17.26 4.83
CA SER A 89 4.21 16.14 4.78
C SER A 89 4.19 15.46 3.40
N LEU A 90 3.00 15.28 2.82
CA LEU A 90 2.85 14.67 1.50
C LEU A 90 3.44 15.56 0.39
N VAL A 91 3.26 16.88 0.45
CA VAL A 91 3.84 17.85 -0.49
C VAL A 91 5.37 17.89 -0.35
N ASP A 92 5.88 17.89 0.88
CA ASP A 92 7.32 17.87 1.15
C ASP A 92 7.94 16.57 0.62
N LEU A 93 7.32 15.41 0.88
CA LEU A 93 7.75 14.11 0.33
C LEU A 93 7.75 14.13 -1.21
N ALA A 94 6.66 14.63 -1.83
CA ALA A 94 6.59 14.74 -3.28
C ALA A 94 7.72 15.60 -3.86
N GLY A 95 8.08 16.70 -3.19
CA GLY A 95 9.21 17.55 -3.57
C GLY A 95 10.55 16.81 -3.49
N GLU A 96 10.76 15.95 -2.51
CA GLU A 96 11.96 15.14 -2.37
C GLU A 96 12.03 14.01 -3.41
N VAL A 97 10.88 13.37 -3.69
CA VAL A 97 10.74 12.36 -4.76
C VAL A 97 11.07 12.96 -6.12
N LEU A 98 10.53 14.15 -6.45
CA LEU A 98 10.79 14.83 -7.72
C LEU A 98 12.25 15.29 -7.87
N LYS A 99 12.96 15.51 -6.76
CA LYS A 99 14.41 15.78 -6.77
C LYS A 99 15.26 14.52 -6.95
N GLY A 100 14.64 13.34 -6.99
CA GLY A 100 15.34 12.07 -7.13
C GLY A 100 16.06 11.63 -5.86
N LYS A 101 15.57 12.00 -4.67
CA LYS A 101 16.17 11.55 -3.41
C LYS A 101 15.78 10.09 -3.13
N ILE A 102 16.79 9.23 -3.05
CA ILE A 102 16.60 7.79 -2.85
C ILE A 102 15.92 7.49 -1.53
N ASP A 103 16.23 8.22 -0.45
CA ASP A 103 15.59 8.04 0.84
C ASP A 103 14.06 8.28 0.77
N ALA A 104 13.63 9.26 -0.02
CA ALA A 104 12.21 9.53 -0.25
C ALA A 104 11.54 8.39 -1.04
N TYR A 105 12.25 7.71 -1.93
CA TYR A 105 11.72 6.53 -2.62
C TYR A 105 11.47 5.38 -1.64
N PHE A 106 12.41 5.15 -0.72
CA PHE A 106 12.22 4.14 0.31
C PHE A 106 11.09 4.50 1.29
N GLU A 107 10.92 5.79 1.61
CA GLU A 107 9.79 6.26 2.41
C GLU A 107 8.46 5.93 1.73
N VAL A 108 8.32 6.23 0.42
CA VAL A 108 7.13 5.87 -0.38
C VAL A 108 6.85 4.37 -0.35
N ILE A 109 7.88 3.55 -0.58
CA ILE A 109 7.73 2.07 -0.58
C ILE A 109 7.30 1.58 0.81
N ASN A 110 7.89 2.08 1.88
CA ASN A 110 7.59 1.68 3.25
C ASN A 110 6.18 2.08 3.69
N GLU A 111 5.72 3.26 3.29
CA GLU A 111 4.38 3.76 3.65
C GLU A 111 3.27 3.05 2.85
N LEU A 112 3.47 2.87 1.54
CA LEU A 112 2.45 2.30 0.66
C LEU A 112 2.46 0.78 0.63
N ARG A 113 3.60 0.14 0.92
CA ARG A 113 3.77 -1.32 0.97
C ARG A 113 3.18 -2.04 -0.26
N PRO A 114 3.56 -1.65 -1.48
CA PRO A 114 2.86 -2.02 -2.72
C PRO A 114 2.90 -3.51 -3.03
N LEU A 115 3.85 -4.25 -2.45
CA LEU A 115 4.10 -5.66 -2.75
C LEU A 115 3.70 -6.62 -1.62
N ASP A 116 2.99 -6.14 -0.59
CA ASP A 116 2.61 -6.97 0.56
C ASP A 116 1.77 -8.18 0.16
N ASP A 117 0.93 -8.05 -0.86
CA ASP A 117 0.11 -9.17 -1.37
C ASP A 117 0.96 -10.28 -2.02
N LEU A 118 2.16 -9.98 -2.49
CA LEU A 118 3.08 -10.99 -3.03
C LEU A 118 3.73 -11.83 -1.93
N LEU A 119 3.73 -11.39 -0.68
CA LEU A 119 4.22 -12.18 0.45
C LEU A 119 3.37 -13.42 0.74
N GLU A 120 2.15 -13.50 0.19
CA GLU A 120 1.36 -14.74 0.20
C GLU A 120 2.01 -15.86 -0.63
N PHE A 121 2.91 -15.50 -1.57
CA PHE A 121 3.55 -16.40 -2.53
C PHE A 121 5.07 -16.40 -2.43
N GLY A 122 5.62 -15.68 -1.48
CA GLY A 122 7.05 -15.52 -1.27
C GLY A 122 7.38 -15.31 0.21
N VAL A 123 8.62 -14.97 0.47
CA VAL A 123 9.16 -14.87 1.82
C VAL A 123 9.50 -13.44 2.19
N ASP A 124 10.15 -12.69 1.29
CA ASP A 124 10.70 -11.39 1.62
C ASP A 124 11.01 -10.55 0.37
N PHE A 125 11.20 -9.24 0.57
CA PHE A 125 11.68 -8.28 -0.42
C PHE A 125 12.86 -7.50 0.13
N GLU A 126 13.86 -7.27 -0.73
CA GLU A 126 14.92 -6.30 -0.49
C GLU A 126 14.90 -5.23 -1.59
N PHE A 127 14.96 -3.95 -1.17
CA PHE A 127 14.98 -2.82 -2.08
C PHE A 127 16.33 -2.13 -2.01
N GLY A 128 16.86 -1.74 -3.18
CA GLY A 128 18.11 -1.04 -3.28
C GLY A 128 18.13 -0.03 -4.44
N SER A 129 18.93 1.01 -4.33
CA SER A 129 19.15 1.94 -5.42
C SER A 129 20.54 2.57 -5.30
N ASN A 130 21.21 2.73 -6.45
CA ASN A 130 22.49 3.42 -6.57
C ASN A 130 22.35 4.77 -7.29
N SER A 131 21.18 5.05 -7.86
CA SER A 131 20.91 6.28 -8.62
C SER A 131 19.40 6.57 -8.61
N SER A 132 19.05 7.84 -8.81
CA SER A 132 17.65 8.28 -8.79
C SER A 132 16.80 7.77 -9.96
N ASP A 133 17.41 7.21 -10.99
CA ASP A 133 16.76 6.69 -12.18
C ASP A 133 16.52 5.17 -12.14
N THR A 134 17.15 4.47 -11.18
CA THR A 134 17.13 3.01 -11.14
C THR A 134 16.71 2.47 -9.77
N MET A 135 15.73 1.59 -9.73
CA MET A 135 15.35 0.82 -8.55
C MET A 135 15.70 -0.65 -8.74
N HIS A 136 16.32 -1.25 -7.72
CA HIS A 136 16.59 -2.68 -7.64
C HIS A 136 15.64 -3.31 -6.63
N VAL A 137 15.04 -4.43 -7.00
CA VAL A 137 14.17 -5.20 -6.12
C VAL A 137 14.61 -6.66 -6.16
N GLU A 138 14.98 -7.21 -5.01
CA GLU A 138 15.14 -8.65 -4.85
C GLU A 138 13.88 -9.22 -4.19
N TYR A 139 13.31 -10.25 -4.80
CA TYR A 139 12.15 -10.97 -4.30
C TYR A 139 12.53 -12.42 -4.02
N VAL A 140 12.31 -12.85 -2.78
CA VAL A 140 12.52 -14.25 -2.36
C VAL A 140 11.21 -15.00 -2.55
N ALA A 141 11.08 -15.68 -3.68
CA ALA A 141 9.90 -16.49 -4.00
C ALA A 141 9.89 -17.82 -3.21
N ASP A 142 8.69 -18.36 -3.02
CA ASP A 142 8.48 -19.76 -2.60
C ASP A 142 7.62 -20.47 -3.64
N SER A 143 8.19 -20.72 -4.82
CA SER A 143 7.46 -21.30 -5.94
C SER A 143 6.90 -22.70 -5.63
N ALA A 144 7.58 -23.46 -4.77
CA ALA A 144 7.12 -24.79 -4.34
C ALA A 144 5.86 -24.72 -3.46
N GLY A 145 5.76 -23.68 -2.63
CA GLY A 145 4.57 -23.43 -1.80
C GLY A 145 3.44 -22.76 -2.58
N ALA A 146 3.80 -21.83 -3.48
CA ALA A 146 2.84 -21.05 -4.24
C ALA A 146 2.12 -21.82 -5.35
N VAL A 147 2.87 -22.71 -6.07
CA VAL A 147 2.32 -23.43 -7.24
C VAL A 147 1.92 -24.86 -6.84
N PRO A 148 0.61 -25.17 -6.80
CA PRO A 148 0.15 -26.49 -6.39
C PRO A 148 0.53 -27.56 -7.40
N PHE A 149 0.95 -28.72 -6.91
CA PHE A 149 1.31 -29.89 -7.73
C PHE A 149 0.09 -30.59 -8.34
N PHE A 150 -1.11 -30.17 -7.99
CA PHE A 150 -2.36 -30.77 -8.43
C PHE A 150 -3.44 -29.74 -8.71
N PHE A 151 -4.41 -30.14 -9.47
CA PHE A 151 -5.63 -29.37 -9.69
C PHE A 151 -6.85 -30.26 -9.52
N PHE A 152 -8.02 -29.62 -9.30
CA PHE A 152 -9.29 -30.30 -9.26
C PHE A 152 -10.02 -30.11 -10.59
N SER A 153 -10.58 -31.19 -11.13
CA SER A 153 -11.43 -31.17 -12.31
C SER A 153 -12.73 -31.93 -12.05
N LEU A 154 -13.75 -31.65 -12.83
CA LEU A 154 -14.99 -32.42 -12.80
C LEU A 154 -14.90 -33.57 -13.81
N SER A 155 -15.20 -34.79 -13.35
CA SER A 155 -15.37 -35.95 -14.24
C SER A 155 -16.60 -35.76 -15.14
N LYS A 156 -16.73 -36.58 -16.17
CA LYS A 156 -17.92 -36.62 -17.02
C LYS A 156 -19.24 -36.84 -16.25
N THR A 157 -19.16 -37.42 -15.07
CA THR A 157 -20.30 -37.68 -14.18
C THR A 157 -20.49 -36.60 -13.12
N GLY A 158 -19.79 -35.47 -13.21
CA GLY A 158 -19.89 -34.34 -12.26
C GLY A 158 -19.18 -34.58 -10.92
N ARG A 159 -18.36 -35.62 -10.79
CA ARG A 159 -17.58 -35.86 -9.55
C ARG A 159 -16.27 -35.09 -9.59
N LEU A 160 -15.90 -34.48 -8.46
CA LEU A 160 -14.63 -33.79 -8.29
C LEU A 160 -13.48 -34.83 -8.31
N GLN A 161 -12.50 -34.62 -9.16
CA GLN A 161 -11.30 -35.44 -9.28
C GLN A 161 -10.06 -34.60 -9.04
N LYS A 162 -9.14 -35.11 -8.24
CA LYS A 162 -7.80 -34.55 -8.03
C LYS A 162 -6.86 -35.16 -9.06
N THR A 163 -6.22 -34.33 -9.85
CA THR A 163 -5.27 -34.72 -10.88
C THR A 163 -3.93 -34.04 -10.65
N ASN A 164 -2.83 -34.76 -10.64
CA ASN A 164 -1.51 -34.16 -10.51
C ASN A 164 -1.06 -33.60 -11.86
N HIS A 165 -0.36 -32.47 -11.83
CA HIS A 165 0.39 -31.97 -12.97
C HIS A 165 1.54 -32.94 -13.29
N SER A 166 1.87 -33.06 -14.57
CA SER A 166 3.16 -33.64 -14.94
C SER A 166 4.29 -32.72 -14.48
N LYS A 167 5.50 -33.26 -14.32
CA LYS A 167 6.68 -32.45 -13.92
C LYS A 167 6.90 -31.27 -14.87
N SER A 168 6.71 -31.48 -16.18
CA SER A 168 6.83 -30.42 -17.20
C SER A 168 5.79 -29.32 -17.02
N GLN A 169 4.52 -29.70 -16.82
CA GLN A 169 3.44 -28.72 -16.57
C GLN A 169 3.66 -27.93 -15.27
N HIS A 170 4.10 -28.60 -14.22
CA HIS A 170 4.38 -27.90 -12.95
C HIS A 170 5.54 -26.91 -13.10
N ASN A 171 6.63 -27.29 -13.78
CA ASN A 171 7.75 -26.38 -14.05
C ASN A 171 7.34 -25.18 -14.94
N GLU A 172 6.46 -25.40 -15.92
CA GLU A 172 5.90 -24.31 -16.73
C GLU A 172 5.09 -23.35 -15.89
N LEU A 173 4.27 -23.83 -14.97
CA LEU A 173 3.49 -22.99 -14.04
C LEU A 173 4.40 -22.19 -13.11
N ILE A 174 5.48 -22.77 -12.60
CA ILE A 174 6.50 -22.05 -11.82
C ILE A 174 7.13 -20.93 -12.66
N SER A 175 7.51 -21.20 -13.89
CA SER A 175 8.11 -20.20 -14.79
C SER A 175 7.14 -19.04 -15.06
N ILE A 176 5.85 -19.34 -15.27
CA ILE A 176 4.81 -18.32 -15.45
C ILE A 176 4.63 -17.49 -14.18
N HIS A 177 4.61 -18.15 -13.01
CA HIS A 177 4.51 -17.47 -11.71
C HIS A 177 5.64 -16.47 -11.50
N ILE A 178 6.90 -16.91 -11.69
CA ILE A 178 8.08 -16.07 -11.55
C ILE A 178 8.04 -14.88 -12.51
N ALA A 179 7.76 -15.13 -13.79
CA ALA A 179 7.67 -14.08 -14.80
C ALA A 179 6.55 -13.08 -14.48
N SER A 180 5.39 -13.58 -14.01
CA SER A 180 4.24 -12.77 -13.61
C SER A 180 4.57 -11.89 -12.41
N SER A 181 5.27 -12.43 -11.42
CA SER A 181 5.74 -11.68 -10.24
C SER A 181 6.74 -10.58 -10.63
N ALA A 182 7.72 -10.90 -11.49
CA ALA A 182 8.69 -9.92 -11.97
C ALA A 182 8.03 -8.74 -12.68
N ILE A 183 7.06 -9.02 -13.57
CA ILE A 183 6.32 -7.98 -14.29
C ILE A 183 5.48 -7.14 -13.31
N ARG A 184 4.84 -7.76 -12.31
CA ARG A 184 4.08 -7.05 -11.28
C ARG A 184 4.97 -6.11 -10.50
N ILE A 185 6.09 -6.58 -9.97
CA ILE A 185 7.06 -5.77 -9.22
C ILE A 185 7.54 -4.57 -10.04
N ALA A 186 7.94 -4.80 -11.29
CA ALA A 186 8.39 -3.73 -12.17
C ALA A 186 7.29 -2.69 -12.43
N LYS A 187 6.05 -3.12 -12.66
CA LYS A 187 4.91 -2.21 -12.87
C LYS A 187 4.64 -1.34 -11.65
N ASP A 188 4.67 -1.90 -10.46
CA ASP A 188 4.41 -1.15 -9.23
C ASP A 188 5.53 -0.14 -8.95
N MET A 189 6.80 -0.50 -9.19
CA MET A 189 7.90 0.46 -9.08
C MET A 189 7.73 1.64 -10.04
N PHE A 190 7.34 1.41 -11.30
CA PHE A 190 7.06 2.48 -12.26
C PHE A 190 5.77 3.25 -11.97
N ALA A 191 4.82 2.66 -11.28
CA ALA A 191 3.59 3.35 -10.85
C ALA A 191 3.87 4.31 -9.70
N LEU A 192 4.72 3.91 -8.76
CA LEU A 192 4.96 4.65 -7.52
C LEU A 192 6.12 5.64 -7.61
N LEU A 193 7.15 5.33 -8.41
CA LEU A 193 8.40 6.09 -8.43
C LEU A 193 8.70 6.65 -9.82
N PRO A 194 9.33 7.84 -9.92
CA PRO A 194 9.73 8.43 -11.18
C PRO A 194 11.06 7.85 -11.70
N VAL A 195 11.23 6.53 -11.65
CA VAL A 195 12.43 5.83 -12.12
C VAL A 195 12.31 5.48 -13.60
N GLU A 196 13.43 5.44 -14.30
CA GLU A 196 13.53 5.07 -15.71
C GLU A 196 13.78 3.57 -15.88
N LYS A 197 14.33 2.93 -14.83
CA LYS A 197 14.71 1.53 -14.86
C LYS A 197 14.37 0.84 -13.55
N THR A 198 13.83 -0.37 -13.67
CA THR A 198 13.66 -1.30 -12.55
C THR A 198 14.40 -2.60 -12.87
N VAL A 199 15.25 -3.03 -11.96
CA VAL A 199 15.95 -4.32 -12.04
C VAL A 199 15.33 -5.23 -10.99
N VAL A 200 14.71 -6.31 -11.44
CA VAL A 200 14.06 -7.29 -10.56
C VAL A 200 14.91 -8.55 -10.51
N HIS A 201 15.38 -8.89 -9.33
CA HIS A 201 16.04 -10.14 -9.01
C HIS A 201 15.02 -11.05 -8.31
N ILE A 202 14.76 -12.23 -8.87
CA ILE A 202 13.96 -13.25 -8.17
C ILE A 202 14.88 -14.38 -7.79
N VAL A 203 14.88 -14.70 -6.49
CA VAL A 203 15.57 -15.87 -5.93
C VAL A 203 14.53 -16.82 -5.36
N ASP A 204 14.69 -18.11 -5.61
CA ASP A 204 13.76 -19.12 -5.14
C ASP A 204 14.44 -20.03 -4.12
N ASN A 205 13.68 -20.53 -3.16
CA ASN A 205 14.11 -21.52 -2.20
C ASN A 205 14.03 -22.91 -2.85
N TYR A 206 15.13 -23.33 -3.47
CA TYR A 206 15.24 -24.65 -4.08
C TYR A 206 15.64 -25.71 -3.04
N ILE A 207 14.95 -26.86 -3.05
CA ILE A 207 15.36 -28.02 -2.26
C ILE A 207 16.23 -28.90 -3.16
N ASN A 208 17.53 -28.94 -2.88
CA ASN A 208 18.42 -29.87 -3.53
C ASN A 208 18.16 -31.27 -2.97
N GLU A 209 17.47 -32.13 -3.74
CA GLU A 209 17.08 -33.48 -3.36
C GLU A 209 18.29 -34.37 -3.05
N LEU A 210 19.45 -34.07 -3.66
CA LEU A 210 20.68 -34.87 -3.45
C LEU A 210 21.30 -34.66 -2.07
N ILE A 211 21.17 -33.47 -1.50
CA ILE A 211 21.78 -33.09 -0.22
C ILE A 211 20.75 -32.76 0.86
N SER A 212 19.46 -32.83 0.53
CA SER A 212 18.33 -32.47 1.42
C SER A 212 18.48 -31.07 2.09
N LYS A 213 19.17 -30.15 1.43
CA LYS A 213 19.35 -28.74 1.88
C LYS A 213 18.57 -27.81 0.99
N LYS A 214 17.98 -26.79 1.61
CA LYS A 214 17.44 -25.64 0.88
C LYS A 214 18.60 -24.80 0.37
N GLU A 215 18.63 -24.54 -0.91
CA GLU A 215 19.58 -23.64 -1.56
C GLU A 215 18.82 -22.46 -2.20
N ARG A 216 19.41 -21.28 -2.09
CA ARG A 216 18.89 -20.07 -2.72
C ARG A 216 19.44 -20.00 -4.14
N VAL A 217 18.59 -20.05 -5.13
CA VAL A 217 18.96 -20.04 -6.56
C VAL A 217 18.34 -18.82 -7.21
N THR A 218 19.13 -18.08 -7.97
CA THR A 218 18.61 -17.00 -8.84
C THR A 218 17.90 -17.65 -10.02
N VAL A 219 16.68 -17.19 -10.29
CA VAL A 219 15.80 -17.76 -11.34
C VAL A 219 15.67 -16.78 -12.50
#